data_07aa90a572384953b69c83899cdd8f4b
#
_entry.id   07aa90a572384953b69c83899cdd8f4b
#
_cell.length_a   1.000
_cell.length_b   1.000
_cell.length_c   1.000
_cell.angle_alpha   90.00
_cell.angle_beta   90.00
_cell.angle_gamma   90.00
#
_symmetry.space_group_name_H-M   'P 1'
#
loop_
_entity.id
_entity.type
_entity.pdbx_description
1 polymer ?
#
loop_
_entity_poly.entity_id
_entity_poly.type
_entity_poly.pdbx_seq_one_letter_code
_entity_poly.pdbx_strand_id
1 'polypeptide(L)'
;MIFQIIILAILLLFALNLALNLLFLKRPSKADEKLDKAPFVSILVPARNEEANIERCLDSLKNQDYPAYEILVLDDNSLDKTAEIVSRIQKDNPAIKLLHGKPLPEGWAGKPFACYQLAQQAEGSWILFVDADTVHAPYMLRSVMKVAVDQKVSLLSGLPRQLTSGLPQMIVMPFMYFLVLSWFPIWFLNHTTKRWPTLAIGQFMLFPRDQYWKVGGHQAVKTRIIEDVWFGVEIKKAGGRFMSVDLSQVMFTNMYKSMGLMVEGWAKWFYSIIALSPLALFGLFAIAYLVFLAPFFWLVNGLMLDKQPVDWIIIVLAQVLTIIVMRCVVDYCFQGPLFSFLLHPLGIIFLICVALYSTARHAMGVGIAWKGRLYESRFNIK
;
A
#
# COMPACT_ATOMS: atom_id res chain seq x y z
N MET A 1 -30.43 -15.71 -17.04
CA MET A 1 -29.35 -16.50 -17.64
C MET A 1 -28.23 -15.62 -18.22
N ILE A 2 -28.46 -14.85 -19.28
CA ILE A 2 -27.44 -14.01 -19.95
C ILE A 2 -26.69 -13.09 -18.96
N PHE A 3 -27.40 -12.42 -18.07
CA PHE A 3 -26.81 -11.56 -17.04
C PHE A 3 -25.81 -12.31 -16.15
N GLN A 4 -26.14 -13.53 -15.70
CA GLN A 4 -25.24 -14.32 -14.86
C GLN A 4 -24.00 -14.80 -15.62
N ILE A 5 -24.13 -15.09 -16.92
CA ILE A 5 -23.00 -15.43 -17.79
C ILE A 5 -22.05 -14.21 -17.92
N ILE A 6 -22.61 -13.01 -18.08
CA ILE A 6 -21.82 -11.77 -18.16
C ILE A 6 -21.02 -11.55 -16.84
N ILE A 7 -21.67 -11.71 -15.69
CA ILE A 7 -20.98 -11.58 -14.39
C ILE A 7 -19.87 -12.62 -14.25
N LEU A 8 -20.11 -13.88 -14.62
CA LEU A 8 -19.08 -14.92 -14.60
C LEU A 8 -17.91 -14.58 -15.54
N ALA A 9 -18.18 -14.08 -16.75
CA ALA A 9 -17.14 -13.68 -17.68
C ALA A 9 -16.28 -12.53 -17.12
N ILE A 10 -16.90 -11.54 -16.48
CA ILE A 10 -16.20 -10.45 -15.79
C ILE A 10 -15.33 -11.00 -14.64
N LEU A 11 -15.86 -11.90 -13.82
CA LEU A 11 -15.10 -12.56 -12.75
C LEU A 11 -13.89 -13.32 -13.28
N LEU A 12 -14.04 -14.04 -14.38
CA LEU A 12 -12.94 -14.76 -15.03
C LEU A 12 -11.85 -13.81 -15.56
N LEU A 13 -12.22 -12.61 -16.04
CA LEU A 13 -11.25 -11.57 -16.39
C LEU A 13 -10.47 -11.06 -15.16
N PHE A 14 -11.14 -10.84 -14.02
CA PHE A 14 -10.46 -10.50 -12.76
C PHE A 14 -9.58 -11.66 -12.26
N ALA A 15 -10.01 -12.90 -12.39
CA ALA A 15 -9.22 -14.07 -12.03
C ALA A 15 -7.98 -14.20 -12.93
N LEU A 16 -8.10 -13.97 -14.22
CA LEU A 16 -6.99 -13.94 -15.17
C LEU A 16 -5.99 -12.82 -14.80
N ASN A 17 -6.49 -11.60 -14.53
CA ASN A 17 -5.61 -10.50 -14.09
C ASN A 17 -4.86 -10.84 -12.79
N LEU A 18 -5.55 -11.44 -11.80
CA LEU A 18 -4.92 -11.92 -10.57
C LEU A 18 -3.82 -12.94 -10.87
N ALA A 19 -4.11 -13.95 -11.71
CA ALA A 19 -3.14 -14.98 -12.09
C ALA A 19 -1.90 -14.38 -12.79
N LEU A 20 -2.09 -13.43 -13.72
CA LEU A 20 -1.00 -12.72 -14.38
C LEU A 20 -0.19 -11.88 -13.37
N ASN A 21 -0.85 -11.20 -12.43
CA ASN A 21 -0.14 -10.48 -11.38
C ASN A 21 0.72 -11.41 -10.54
N LEU A 22 0.19 -12.53 -10.05
CA LEU A 22 0.93 -13.48 -9.23
C LEU A 22 2.10 -14.15 -9.98
N LEU A 23 1.96 -14.33 -11.30
CA LEU A 23 2.99 -14.94 -12.16
C LEU A 23 4.14 -13.94 -12.44
N PHE A 24 3.84 -12.68 -12.71
CA PHE A 24 4.82 -11.68 -13.15
C PHE A 24 5.32 -10.74 -12.06
N LEU A 25 4.67 -10.72 -10.88
CA LEU A 25 5.09 -9.89 -9.77
C LEU A 25 6.42 -10.39 -9.19
N LYS A 26 7.47 -9.58 -9.29
CA LYS A 26 8.76 -9.90 -8.67
C LYS A 26 8.62 -9.99 -7.15
N ARG A 27 9.35 -10.93 -6.57
CA ARG A 27 9.28 -11.24 -5.15
C ARG A 27 10.69 -11.31 -4.55
N PRO A 28 11.21 -10.17 -4.04
CA PRO A 28 12.50 -10.15 -3.35
C PRO A 28 12.54 -11.18 -2.21
N SER A 29 13.63 -11.94 -2.09
CA SER A 29 13.70 -13.07 -1.18
C SER A 29 15.10 -13.26 -0.59
N LYS A 30 15.22 -14.16 0.39
CA LYS A 30 16.51 -14.55 0.97
C LYS A 30 17.46 -15.20 -0.06
N ALA A 31 16.91 -15.81 -1.09
CA ALA A 31 17.69 -16.49 -2.13
C ALA A 31 18.36 -15.53 -3.12
N ASP A 32 17.99 -14.24 -3.13
CA ASP A 32 18.62 -13.27 -4.02
C ASP A 32 20.09 -13.09 -3.70
N GLU A 33 20.94 -13.13 -4.73
CA GLU A 33 22.38 -12.99 -4.61
C GLU A 33 22.78 -11.58 -4.20
N LYS A 34 24.00 -11.46 -3.63
CA LYS A 34 24.60 -10.15 -3.33
C LYS A 34 24.99 -9.45 -4.65
N LEU A 35 24.93 -8.12 -4.64
CA LEU A 35 25.44 -7.31 -5.74
C LEU A 35 26.98 -7.30 -5.71
N ASP A 36 27.63 -7.39 -6.86
CA ASP A 36 29.08 -7.25 -6.98
C ASP A 36 29.59 -5.89 -6.47
N LYS A 37 28.82 -4.85 -6.76
CA LYS A 37 29.02 -3.49 -6.23
C LYS A 37 27.75 -3.06 -5.52
N ALA A 38 27.82 -2.94 -4.20
CA ALA A 38 26.71 -2.48 -3.38
C ALA A 38 26.67 -0.93 -3.35
N PRO A 39 25.68 -0.27 -3.98
CA PRO A 39 25.55 1.17 -3.89
C PRO A 39 25.28 1.61 -2.45
N PHE A 40 25.73 2.81 -2.05
CA PHE A 40 25.41 3.38 -0.75
C PHE A 40 23.94 3.78 -0.70
N VAL A 41 23.21 3.34 0.33
CA VAL A 41 21.76 3.55 0.51
C VAL A 41 21.49 4.36 1.77
N SER A 42 20.77 5.48 1.64
CA SER A 42 20.19 6.19 2.79
C SER A 42 18.78 5.66 3.05
N ILE A 43 18.56 5.02 4.20
CA ILE A 43 17.26 4.59 4.69
C ILE A 43 16.66 5.75 5.49
N LEU A 44 15.51 6.25 5.06
CA LEU A 44 14.86 7.46 5.55
C LEU A 44 13.55 7.11 6.25
N VAL A 45 13.48 7.40 7.56
CA VAL A 45 12.35 7.04 8.42
C VAL A 45 11.70 8.31 8.97
N PRO A 46 10.61 8.81 8.36
CA PRO A 46 9.81 9.87 8.97
C PRO A 46 9.01 9.30 10.15
N ALA A 47 9.14 9.89 11.33
CA ALA A 47 8.47 9.43 12.55
C ALA A 47 7.68 10.57 13.20
N ARG A 48 6.41 10.28 13.57
CA ARG A 48 5.57 11.16 14.37
C ARG A 48 4.65 10.36 15.26
N ASN A 49 4.82 10.47 16.58
CA ASN A 49 4.06 9.73 17.60
C ASN A 49 4.10 8.21 17.33
N GLU A 50 5.31 7.66 17.25
CA GLU A 50 5.61 6.26 16.92
C GLU A 50 6.32 5.53 18.07
N GLU A 51 6.20 5.98 19.33
CA GLU A 51 6.85 5.35 20.50
C GLU A 51 6.61 3.85 20.59
N ALA A 52 5.44 3.38 20.15
CA ALA A 52 5.05 1.97 20.17
C ALA A 52 5.68 1.11 19.05
N ASN A 53 6.31 1.73 18.04
CA ASN A 53 6.76 1.03 16.83
C ASN A 53 8.23 1.28 16.50
N ILE A 54 8.73 2.51 16.76
CA ILE A 54 10.02 2.99 16.25
C ILE A 54 11.21 2.13 16.68
N GLU A 55 11.23 1.61 17.91
CA GLU A 55 12.30 0.74 18.41
C GLU A 55 12.41 -0.53 17.58
N ARG A 56 11.30 -1.22 17.37
CA ARG A 56 11.24 -2.45 16.57
C ARG A 56 11.59 -2.20 15.09
N CYS A 57 11.17 -1.07 14.54
CA CYS A 57 11.55 -0.66 13.19
C CYS A 57 13.06 -0.50 13.06
N LEU A 58 13.68 0.29 13.93
CA LEU A 58 15.13 0.55 13.90
C LEU A 58 15.95 -0.70 14.20
N ASP A 59 15.49 -1.56 15.13
CA ASP A 59 16.14 -2.85 15.41
C ASP A 59 16.18 -3.74 14.16
N SER A 60 15.14 -3.72 13.34
CA SER A 60 15.11 -4.48 12.09
C SER A 60 15.99 -3.86 10.99
N LEU A 61 16.12 -2.53 10.98
CA LEU A 61 16.93 -1.81 9.98
C LEU A 61 18.43 -1.85 10.28
N LYS A 62 18.84 -1.77 11.55
CA LYS A 62 20.28 -1.83 11.92
C LYS A 62 20.93 -3.19 11.65
N ASN A 63 20.14 -4.23 11.45
CA ASN A 63 20.58 -5.61 11.24
C ASN A 63 20.48 -6.05 9.77
N GLN A 64 20.58 -5.13 8.82
CA GLN A 64 20.52 -5.47 7.40
C GLN A 64 21.81 -6.12 6.90
N ASP A 65 21.69 -7.25 6.18
CA ASP A 65 22.80 -7.91 5.46
C ASP A 65 23.13 -7.11 4.18
N TYR A 66 23.67 -5.90 4.37
CA TYR A 66 24.05 -5.00 3.30
C TYR A 66 25.24 -4.14 3.75
N PRO A 67 26.32 -4.00 2.94
CA PRO A 67 27.58 -3.46 3.44
C PRO A 67 27.63 -1.93 3.56
N ALA A 68 26.77 -1.20 2.85
CA ALA A 68 26.90 0.25 2.71
C ALA A 68 25.54 0.96 2.82
N TYR A 69 25.16 1.35 4.04
CA TYR A 69 23.94 2.13 4.29
C TYR A 69 24.05 3.01 5.52
N GLU A 70 23.20 4.02 5.59
CA GLU A 70 22.92 4.83 6.76
C GLU A 70 21.41 4.84 7.06
N ILE A 71 21.03 5.17 8.28
CA ILE A 71 19.62 5.31 8.68
C ILE A 71 19.42 6.73 9.23
N LEU A 72 18.59 7.51 8.57
CA LEU A 72 18.20 8.84 9.02
C LEU A 72 16.76 8.79 9.53
N VAL A 73 16.55 9.14 10.78
CA VAL A 73 15.23 9.24 11.41
C VAL A 73 14.90 10.70 11.64
N LEU A 74 13.76 11.16 11.13
CA LEU A 74 13.29 12.52 11.41
C LEU A 74 12.10 12.46 12.35
N ASP A 75 12.28 12.99 13.55
CA ASP A 75 11.17 13.23 14.48
C ASP A 75 10.38 14.48 14.04
N ASP A 76 9.17 14.27 13.47
CA ASP A 76 8.28 15.33 13.00
C ASP A 76 7.46 15.92 14.16
N ASN A 77 8.17 16.48 15.15
CA ASN A 77 7.58 17.11 16.34
C ASN A 77 6.63 16.18 17.09
N SER A 78 7.09 14.99 17.47
CA SER A 78 6.33 14.04 18.30
C SER A 78 6.06 14.60 19.69
N LEU A 79 4.92 14.19 20.27
CA LEU A 79 4.49 14.55 21.62
C LEU A 79 4.67 13.38 22.61
N ASP A 80 5.09 12.23 22.10
CA ASP A 80 5.37 11.00 22.86
C ASP A 80 6.89 10.77 22.99
N LYS A 81 7.32 9.58 23.39
CA LYS A 81 8.72 9.22 23.60
C LYS A 81 9.48 8.87 22.32
N THR A 82 8.95 9.13 21.14
CA THR A 82 9.59 8.76 19.86
C THR A 82 11.03 9.25 19.77
N ALA A 83 11.28 10.55 19.97
CA ALA A 83 12.61 11.14 19.88
C ALA A 83 13.58 10.61 20.94
N GLU A 84 13.10 10.38 22.16
CA GLU A 84 13.89 9.81 23.27
C GLU A 84 14.36 8.39 22.93
N ILE A 85 13.48 7.55 22.40
CA ILE A 85 13.80 6.17 22.00
C ILE A 85 14.85 6.17 20.89
N VAL A 86 14.70 7.00 19.84
CA VAL A 86 15.68 7.09 18.75
C VAL A 86 17.02 7.59 19.25
N SER A 87 17.04 8.61 20.10
CA SER A 87 18.26 9.16 20.70
C SER A 87 19.04 8.11 21.54
N ARG A 88 18.32 7.24 22.25
CA ARG A 88 18.91 6.12 22.98
C ARG A 88 19.57 5.12 22.02
N ILE A 89 18.87 4.70 20.97
CA ILE A 89 19.37 3.71 20.00
C ILE A 89 20.57 4.26 19.22
N GLN A 90 20.56 5.55 18.87
CA GLN A 90 21.66 6.21 18.19
C GLN A 90 22.98 6.15 18.97
N LYS A 91 22.95 6.22 20.30
CA LYS A 91 24.17 6.13 21.13
C LYS A 91 24.92 4.83 20.96
N ASP A 92 24.16 3.73 20.74
CA ASP A 92 24.70 2.39 20.58
C ASP A 92 24.97 2.03 19.11
N ASN A 93 24.49 2.84 18.15
CA ASN A 93 24.65 2.58 16.73
C ASN A 93 24.86 3.89 15.93
N PRO A 94 26.11 4.23 15.59
CA PRO A 94 26.45 5.48 14.88
C PRO A 94 25.93 5.56 13.45
N ALA A 95 25.46 4.43 12.85
CA ALA A 95 24.82 4.44 11.55
C ALA A 95 23.40 5.03 11.57
N ILE A 96 22.80 5.21 12.77
CA ILE A 96 21.50 5.84 12.97
C ILE A 96 21.70 7.28 13.38
N LYS A 97 21.08 8.22 12.64
CA LYS A 97 21.12 9.66 12.92
C LYS A 97 19.71 10.17 13.17
N LEU A 98 19.47 10.79 14.34
CA LEU A 98 18.22 11.49 14.65
C LEU A 98 18.29 12.92 14.13
N LEU A 99 17.25 13.31 13.41
CA LEU A 99 17.02 14.68 12.94
C LEU A 99 15.71 15.20 13.56
N HIS A 100 15.68 16.49 13.88
CA HIS A 100 14.48 17.16 14.37
C HIS A 100 13.80 17.92 13.23
N GLY A 101 12.51 17.67 13.04
CA GLY A 101 11.71 18.29 12.00
C GLY A 101 11.50 19.78 12.24
N LYS A 102 11.64 20.58 11.19
CA LYS A 102 11.27 22.00 11.19
C LYS A 102 9.76 22.14 11.27
N PRO A 103 9.22 23.29 11.76
CA PRO A 103 7.80 23.58 11.71
C PRO A 103 7.24 23.41 10.30
N LEU A 104 6.02 22.84 10.20
CA LEU A 104 5.38 22.57 8.93
C LEU A 104 5.04 23.87 8.18
N PRO A 105 5.62 24.12 6.99
CA PRO A 105 5.30 25.31 6.20
C PRO A 105 3.89 25.25 5.62
N GLU A 106 3.32 26.42 5.35
CA GLU A 106 2.04 26.50 4.65
C GLU A 106 2.11 25.79 3.27
N GLY A 107 1.04 25.10 2.91
CA GLY A 107 0.94 24.37 1.65
C GLY A 107 1.70 23.04 1.60
N TRP A 108 2.22 22.54 2.72
CA TRP A 108 2.81 21.21 2.82
C TRP A 108 1.94 20.25 3.64
N ALA A 109 1.85 19.00 3.19
CA ALA A 109 1.39 17.93 4.04
C ALA A 109 2.53 17.43 4.95
N GLY A 110 2.21 16.91 6.15
CA GLY A 110 3.22 16.59 7.16
C GLY A 110 4.25 15.56 6.73
N LYS A 111 3.79 14.36 6.30
CA LYS A 111 4.69 13.28 5.88
C LYS A 111 5.56 13.68 4.68
N PRO A 112 5.03 14.28 3.59
CA PRO A 112 5.85 14.79 2.49
C PRO A 112 6.93 15.77 2.94
N PHE A 113 6.64 16.68 3.90
CA PHE A 113 7.64 17.61 4.39
C PHE A 113 8.73 16.93 5.21
N ALA A 114 8.37 15.98 6.07
CA ALA A 114 9.34 15.17 6.82
C ALA A 114 10.26 14.38 5.86
N CYS A 115 9.69 13.72 4.86
CA CYS A 115 10.45 12.98 3.84
C CYS A 115 11.37 13.91 3.01
N TYR A 116 10.92 15.12 2.68
CA TYR A 116 11.73 16.11 1.97
C TYR A 116 12.96 16.52 2.78
N GLN A 117 12.78 16.81 4.07
CA GLN A 117 13.91 17.17 4.96
C GLN A 117 14.92 16.02 5.09
N LEU A 118 14.43 14.77 5.23
CA LEU A 118 15.27 13.57 5.24
C LEU A 118 16.09 13.44 3.96
N ALA A 119 15.45 13.59 2.80
CA ALA A 119 16.13 13.46 1.51
C ALA A 119 17.22 14.51 1.28
N GLN A 120 17.10 15.70 1.87
CA GLN A 120 18.13 16.74 1.82
C GLN A 120 19.40 16.36 2.59
N GLN A 121 19.29 15.53 3.63
CA GLN A 121 20.38 15.05 4.46
C GLN A 121 20.97 13.71 4.01
N ALA A 122 20.31 13.04 3.05
CA ALA A 122 20.72 11.74 2.55
C ALA A 122 22.03 11.83 1.74
N GLU A 123 23.02 10.98 2.07
CA GLU A 123 24.32 10.91 1.40
C GLU A 123 24.37 9.78 0.36
N GLY A 124 23.48 8.78 0.47
CA GLY A 124 23.43 7.62 -0.40
C GLY A 124 23.15 7.96 -1.86
N SER A 125 23.69 7.16 -2.77
CA SER A 125 23.35 7.19 -4.19
C SER A 125 21.93 6.63 -4.47
N TRP A 126 21.38 5.91 -3.48
CA TRP A 126 20.01 5.45 -3.44
C TRP A 126 19.32 5.94 -2.16
N ILE A 127 18.04 6.25 -2.27
CA ILE A 127 17.19 6.73 -1.17
C ILE A 127 16.04 5.75 -0.99
N LEU A 128 15.91 5.21 0.22
CA LEU A 128 14.83 4.31 0.62
C LEU A 128 13.99 4.97 1.71
N PHE A 129 12.75 5.34 1.41
CA PHE A 129 11.77 5.74 2.43
C PHE A 129 11.05 4.51 2.97
N VAL A 130 10.97 4.40 4.30
CA VAL A 130 10.17 3.38 5.01
C VAL A 130 9.40 4.02 6.14
N ASP A 131 8.17 3.53 6.40
CA ASP A 131 7.37 4.01 7.53
C ASP A 131 7.88 3.43 8.87
N ALA A 132 7.74 4.19 9.94
CA ALA A 132 8.23 3.83 11.29
C ALA A 132 7.47 2.66 11.94
N ASP A 133 6.33 2.24 11.38
CA ASP A 133 5.50 1.12 11.84
C ASP A 133 5.80 -0.20 11.10
N THR A 134 6.91 -0.25 10.37
CA THR A 134 7.33 -1.41 9.56
C THR A 134 8.48 -2.18 10.20
N VAL A 135 8.58 -3.46 9.87
CA VAL A 135 9.66 -4.37 10.29
C VAL A 135 10.23 -5.07 9.06
N HIS A 136 11.53 -5.23 9.01
CA HIS A 136 12.25 -5.69 7.82
C HIS A 136 13.04 -6.97 8.11
N ALA A 137 13.01 -7.92 7.17
CA ALA A 137 13.89 -9.07 7.24
C ALA A 137 15.37 -8.65 7.10
N PRO A 138 16.33 -9.35 7.71
CA PRO A 138 17.75 -8.99 7.64
C PRO A 138 18.30 -8.91 6.19
N TYR A 139 17.71 -9.61 5.27
CA TYR A 139 18.09 -9.65 3.85
C TYR A 139 17.26 -8.71 2.96
N MET A 140 16.37 -7.88 3.54
CA MET A 140 15.47 -7.00 2.78
C MET A 140 16.25 -6.07 1.85
N LEU A 141 17.20 -5.30 2.41
CA LEU A 141 17.89 -4.27 1.63
C LEU A 141 18.69 -4.89 0.47
N ARG A 142 19.38 -5.99 0.73
CA ARG A 142 20.12 -6.74 -0.28
C ARG A 142 19.23 -7.21 -1.43
N SER A 143 18.11 -7.84 -1.11
CA SER A 143 17.23 -8.43 -2.12
C SER A 143 16.47 -7.37 -2.94
N VAL A 144 16.00 -6.27 -2.31
CA VAL A 144 15.33 -5.19 -3.05
C VAL A 144 16.30 -4.42 -3.92
N MET A 145 17.53 -4.19 -3.45
CA MET A 145 18.57 -3.54 -4.25
C MET A 145 18.98 -4.39 -5.47
N LYS A 146 19.06 -5.73 -5.31
CA LYS A 146 19.33 -6.64 -6.44
C LYS A 146 18.24 -6.47 -7.51
N VAL A 147 16.96 -6.52 -7.13
CA VAL A 147 15.85 -6.31 -8.07
C VAL A 147 15.90 -4.92 -8.69
N ALA A 148 16.15 -3.88 -7.89
CA ALA A 148 16.14 -2.49 -8.36
C ALA A 148 17.24 -2.23 -9.40
N VAL A 149 18.45 -2.72 -9.16
CA VAL A 149 19.61 -2.56 -10.06
C VAL A 149 19.41 -3.38 -11.33
N ASP A 150 19.06 -4.66 -11.22
CA ASP A 150 18.87 -5.56 -12.37
C ASP A 150 17.76 -5.07 -13.30
N GLN A 151 16.68 -4.52 -12.72
CA GLN A 151 15.55 -4.01 -13.48
C GLN A 151 15.73 -2.54 -13.90
N LYS A 152 16.82 -1.87 -13.51
CA LYS A 152 17.11 -0.45 -13.81
C LYS A 152 15.94 0.45 -13.49
N VAL A 153 15.38 0.31 -12.29
CA VAL A 153 14.20 1.07 -11.87
C VAL A 153 14.55 2.51 -11.49
N SER A 154 13.62 3.43 -11.73
CA SER A 154 13.67 4.81 -11.22
C SER A 154 12.86 4.97 -9.93
N LEU A 155 11.90 4.08 -9.68
CA LEU A 155 11.16 3.92 -8.42
C LEU A 155 10.74 2.47 -8.27
N LEU A 156 11.15 1.83 -7.18
CA LEU A 156 10.62 0.55 -6.73
C LEU A 156 9.75 0.77 -5.49
N SER A 157 8.56 0.22 -5.50
CA SER A 157 7.65 0.15 -4.37
C SER A 157 7.03 -1.24 -4.29
N GLY A 158 6.20 -1.52 -3.28
CA GLY A 158 5.60 -2.86 -3.23
C GLY A 158 4.68 -3.10 -2.06
N LEU A 159 4.10 -4.29 -2.05
CA LEU A 159 3.10 -4.75 -1.09
C LEU A 159 3.78 -5.45 0.09
N PRO A 160 3.87 -4.84 1.30
CA PRO A 160 4.41 -5.49 2.48
C PRO A 160 3.42 -6.54 3.02
N ARG A 161 3.89 -7.48 3.81
CA ARG A 161 3.02 -8.41 4.54
C ARG A 161 2.30 -7.67 5.67
N GLN A 162 0.97 -7.76 5.68
CA GLN A 162 0.14 -7.24 6.76
C GLN A 162 0.01 -8.28 7.88
N LEU A 163 0.48 -7.95 9.06
CA LEU A 163 0.27 -8.76 10.25
C LEU A 163 -1.13 -8.48 10.80
N THR A 164 -1.88 -9.52 11.06
CA THR A 164 -3.24 -9.43 11.59
C THR A 164 -3.26 -9.89 13.04
N SER A 165 -3.69 -9.01 13.95
CA SER A 165 -3.72 -9.29 15.41
C SER A 165 -5.13 -9.48 15.98
N GLY A 166 -6.17 -9.41 15.14
CA GLY A 166 -7.55 -9.55 15.59
C GLY A 166 -8.55 -9.70 14.46
N LEU A 167 -9.79 -10.05 14.78
CA LEU A 167 -10.85 -10.32 13.81
C LEU A 167 -11.07 -9.19 12.80
N PRO A 168 -11.09 -7.89 13.17
CA PRO A 168 -11.25 -6.82 12.19
C PRO A 168 -10.13 -6.81 11.15
N GLN A 169 -8.87 -6.98 11.56
CA GLN A 169 -7.76 -7.04 10.61
C GLN A 169 -7.83 -8.30 9.73
N MET A 170 -8.29 -9.44 10.26
CA MET A 170 -8.46 -10.67 9.48
C MET A 170 -9.52 -10.53 8.38
N ILE A 171 -10.52 -9.66 8.58
CA ILE A 171 -11.54 -9.37 7.57
C ILE A 171 -10.99 -8.44 6.49
N VAL A 172 -10.37 -7.34 6.89
CA VAL A 172 -10.09 -6.20 6.01
C VAL A 172 -8.72 -6.30 5.33
N MET A 173 -7.66 -6.71 6.05
CA MET A 173 -6.31 -6.64 5.50
C MET A 173 -6.03 -7.65 4.37
N PRO A 174 -6.42 -8.93 4.47
CA PRO A 174 -6.32 -9.86 3.35
C PRO A 174 -7.19 -9.45 2.16
N PHE A 175 -8.33 -8.80 2.42
CA PHE A 175 -9.21 -8.28 1.40
C PHE A 175 -8.56 -7.13 0.60
N MET A 176 -7.70 -6.33 1.22
CA MET A 176 -6.91 -5.30 0.53
C MET A 176 -6.06 -5.89 -0.60
N TYR A 177 -5.31 -6.98 -0.34
CA TYR A 177 -4.52 -7.64 -1.38
C TYR A 177 -5.39 -8.18 -2.50
N PHE A 178 -6.52 -8.78 -2.15
CA PHE A 178 -7.49 -9.27 -3.13
C PHE A 178 -7.93 -8.15 -4.07
N LEU A 179 -8.33 -6.98 -3.53
CA LEU A 179 -8.71 -5.84 -4.34
C LEU A 179 -7.57 -5.38 -5.24
N VAL A 180 -6.40 -5.11 -4.65
CA VAL A 180 -5.25 -4.60 -5.39
C VAL A 180 -4.86 -5.55 -6.53
N LEU A 181 -4.71 -6.83 -6.23
CA LEU A 181 -4.24 -7.81 -7.21
C LEU A 181 -5.28 -8.20 -8.26
N SER A 182 -6.59 -8.13 -7.91
CA SER A 182 -7.64 -8.43 -8.88
C SER A 182 -7.93 -7.25 -9.80
N TRP A 183 -7.89 -6.02 -9.29
CA TRP A 183 -8.33 -4.83 -10.03
C TRP A 183 -7.21 -4.13 -10.81
N PHE A 184 -5.98 -4.10 -10.26
CA PHE A 184 -4.87 -3.41 -10.92
C PHE A 184 -4.05 -4.40 -11.75
N PRO A 185 -3.84 -4.16 -13.05
CA PRO A 185 -2.98 -4.99 -13.90
C PRO A 185 -1.50 -4.64 -13.65
N ILE A 186 -0.97 -5.02 -12.48
CA ILE A 186 0.40 -4.68 -12.05
C ILE A 186 1.41 -5.25 -13.04
N TRP A 187 1.16 -6.46 -13.55
CA TRP A 187 1.96 -7.10 -14.59
C TRP A 187 2.16 -6.19 -15.81
N PHE A 188 1.10 -5.48 -16.24
CA PHE A 188 1.18 -4.53 -17.34
C PHE A 188 1.79 -3.18 -16.90
N LEU A 189 1.40 -2.67 -15.73
CA LEU A 189 1.86 -1.38 -15.20
C LEU A 189 3.38 -1.36 -14.96
N ASN A 190 3.97 -2.48 -14.59
CA ASN A 190 5.42 -2.64 -14.39
C ASN A 190 6.22 -2.62 -15.71
N HIS A 191 5.57 -2.88 -16.85
CA HIS A 191 6.23 -2.96 -18.16
C HIS A 191 5.91 -1.75 -19.06
N THR A 192 4.94 -0.91 -18.70
CA THR A 192 4.58 0.27 -19.51
C THR A 192 5.22 1.54 -18.97
N THR A 193 5.72 2.36 -19.89
CA THR A 193 6.18 3.73 -19.60
C THR A 193 5.07 4.77 -19.76
N LYS A 194 3.86 4.36 -20.19
CA LYS A 194 2.72 5.26 -20.36
C LYS A 194 2.29 5.85 -19.01
N ARG A 195 1.70 7.06 -19.06
CA ARG A 195 1.19 7.83 -17.90
C ARG A 195 -0.09 7.21 -17.31
N TRP A 196 -0.02 5.95 -16.92
CA TRP A 196 -1.11 5.28 -16.25
C TRP A 196 -0.94 5.41 -14.72
N PRO A 197 -2.03 5.36 -13.94
CA PRO A 197 -1.92 5.27 -12.50
C PRO A 197 -0.96 4.16 -12.10
N THR A 198 -0.14 4.42 -11.10
CA THR A 198 0.84 3.45 -10.57
C THR A 198 0.36 2.94 -9.23
N LEU A 199 0.78 1.75 -8.87
CA LEU A 199 0.56 1.20 -7.54
C LEU A 199 1.86 1.35 -6.74
N ALA A 200 2.15 2.57 -6.31
CA ALA A 200 3.17 2.82 -5.29
C ALA A 200 2.53 2.81 -3.90
N ILE A 201 3.25 2.36 -2.90
CA ILE A 201 2.83 2.29 -1.50
C ILE A 201 3.83 3.03 -0.66
N GLY A 202 3.38 4.07 0.02
CA GLY A 202 4.21 5.00 0.78
C GLY A 202 4.96 4.40 1.96
N GLN A 203 4.68 3.15 2.33
CA GLN A 203 5.43 2.42 3.34
C GLN A 203 6.80 1.94 2.85
N PHE A 204 7.01 1.90 1.52
CA PHE A 204 8.27 1.49 0.91
C PHE A 204 8.44 2.15 -0.45
N MET A 205 9.38 3.08 -0.57
CA MET A 205 9.72 3.75 -1.83
C MET A 205 11.23 3.86 -1.99
N LEU A 206 11.80 3.13 -2.94
CA LEU A 206 13.24 3.09 -3.23
C LEU A 206 13.54 3.77 -4.57
N PHE A 207 14.41 4.77 -4.55
CA PHE A 207 14.81 5.57 -5.71
C PHE A 207 16.33 5.61 -5.88
N PRO A 208 16.87 5.63 -7.10
CA PRO A 208 18.14 6.30 -7.36
C PRO A 208 18.01 7.79 -6.96
N ARG A 209 18.99 8.35 -6.25
CA ARG A 209 18.94 9.72 -5.73
C ARG A 209 18.78 10.76 -6.83
N ASP A 210 19.43 10.59 -7.97
CA ASP A 210 19.31 11.45 -9.14
C ASP A 210 17.88 11.44 -9.72
N GLN A 211 17.24 10.26 -9.78
CA GLN A 211 15.87 10.12 -10.28
C GLN A 211 14.84 10.76 -9.34
N TYR A 212 15.05 10.64 -8.02
CA TYR A 212 14.22 11.31 -7.02
C TYR A 212 14.25 12.84 -7.20
N TRP A 213 15.45 13.44 -7.32
CA TRP A 213 15.58 14.87 -7.49
C TRP A 213 15.16 15.35 -8.88
N LYS A 214 15.37 14.54 -9.92
CA LYS A 214 14.93 14.84 -11.29
C LYS A 214 13.42 15.08 -11.39
N VAL A 215 12.60 14.39 -10.61
CA VAL A 215 11.15 14.60 -10.57
C VAL A 215 10.70 15.63 -9.53
N GLY A 216 11.65 16.32 -8.88
CA GLY A 216 11.39 17.38 -7.89
C GLY A 216 11.17 16.87 -6.46
N GLY A 217 11.41 15.57 -6.20
CA GLY A 217 11.27 14.97 -4.87
C GLY A 217 9.90 15.20 -4.25
N HIS A 218 9.82 15.17 -2.92
CA HIS A 218 8.56 15.40 -2.20
C HIS A 218 7.99 16.82 -2.38
N GLN A 219 8.78 17.78 -2.88
CA GLN A 219 8.27 19.11 -3.21
C GLN A 219 7.26 19.07 -4.37
N ALA A 220 7.44 18.18 -5.34
CA ALA A 220 6.50 18.01 -6.47
C ALA A 220 5.14 17.44 -6.03
N VAL A 221 5.09 16.76 -4.89
CA VAL A 221 3.89 16.11 -4.34
C VAL A 221 3.46 16.66 -2.98
N LYS A 222 3.98 17.83 -2.59
CA LYS A 222 3.87 18.42 -1.25
C LYS A 222 2.44 18.55 -0.70
N THR A 223 1.46 18.73 -1.59
CA THR A 223 0.03 18.90 -1.23
C THR A 223 -0.78 17.60 -1.36
N ARG A 224 -0.15 16.51 -1.81
CA ARG A 224 -0.87 15.26 -2.09
C ARG A 224 -1.01 14.41 -0.84
N ILE A 225 -2.21 13.88 -0.58
CA ILE A 225 -2.50 12.97 0.54
C ILE A 225 -2.01 11.55 0.22
N ILE A 226 -2.07 11.15 -1.05
CA ILE A 226 -1.58 9.87 -1.59
C ILE A 226 -0.34 10.16 -2.45
N GLU A 227 0.69 10.72 -1.84
CA GLU A 227 1.92 11.17 -2.47
C GLU A 227 2.65 10.07 -3.24
N ASP A 228 2.55 8.86 -2.75
CA ASP A 228 3.15 7.64 -3.29
C ASP A 228 2.67 7.34 -4.72
N VAL A 229 1.36 7.32 -4.94
CA VAL A 229 0.77 7.12 -6.27
C VAL A 229 1.23 8.21 -7.24
N TRP A 230 1.27 9.47 -6.78
CA TRP A 230 1.70 10.58 -7.61
C TRP A 230 3.18 10.51 -7.95
N PHE A 231 4.06 10.03 -7.05
CA PHE A 231 5.46 9.77 -7.38
C PHE A 231 5.60 8.80 -8.56
N GLY A 232 4.86 7.70 -8.54
CA GLY A 232 4.89 6.76 -9.65
C GLY A 232 4.48 7.40 -10.98
N VAL A 233 3.49 8.31 -10.97
CA VAL A 233 3.06 9.07 -12.15
C VAL A 233 4.16 10.03 -12.61
N GLU A 234 4.79 10.80 -11.70
CA GLU A 234 5.85 11.75 -12.05
C GLU A 234 7.10 11.04 -12.60
N ILE A 235 7.49 9.90 -12.04
CA ILE A 235 8.57 9.06 -12.58
C ILE A 235 8.27 8.65 -14.02
N LYS A 236 7.06 8.17 -14.32
CA LYS A 236 6.67 7.78 -15.69
C LYS A 236 6.61 8.98 -16.64
N LYS A 237 6.16 10.14 -16.18
CA LYS A 237 6.20 11.40 -16.96
C LYS A 237 7.63 11.79 -17.35
N ALA A 238 8.59 11.57 -16.46
CA ALA A 238 10.00 11.84 -16.70
C ALA A 238 10.69 10.76 -17.54
N GLY A 239 9.95 9.76 -18.04
CA GLY A 239 10.47 8.62 -18.83
C GLY A 239 11.16 7.55 -17.95
N GLY A 240 11.02 7.62 -16.63
CA GLY A 240 11.58 6.66 -15.70
C GLY A 240 10.78 5.36 -15.61
N ARG A 241 11.41 4.29 -15.12
CA ARG A 241 10.80 2.98 -14.90
C ARG A 241 10.27 2.86 -13.48
N PHE A 242 8.96 2.73 -13.33
CA PHE A 242 8.30 2.35 -12.08
C PHE A 242 8.14 0.83 -12.01
N MET A 243 8.35 0.25 -10.84
CA MET A 243 8.07 -1.16 -10.58
C MET A 243 7.43 -1.33 -9.19
N SER A 244 6.32 -2.07 -9.15
CA SER A 244 5.72 -2.59 -7.92
C SER A 244 6.09 -4.06 -7.76
N VAL A 245 6.47 -4.47 -6.53
CA VAL A 245 6.91 -5.84 -6.20
C VAL A 245 6.14 -6.39 -5.00
N ASP A 246 6.17 -7.69 -4.81
CA ASP A 246 5.68 -8.35 -3.60
C ASP A 246 6.76 -8.34 -2.53
N LEU A 247 6.60 -7.52 -1.50
CA LEU A 247 7.53 -7.41 -0.36
C LEU A 247 7.15 -8.32 0.82
N SER A 248 6.14 -9.19 0.68
CA SER A 248 5.58 -9.96 1.79
C SER A 248 6.58 -10.88 2.51
N GLN A 249 7.69 -11.24 1.85
CA GLN A 249 8.76 -12.04 2.45
C GLN A 249 9.83 -11.20 3.17
N VAL A 250 9.91 -9.92 2.87
CA VAL A 250 11.01 -9.06 3.33
C VAL A 250 10.59 -7.90 4.20
N MET A 251 9.29 -7.55 4.22
CA MET A 251 8.76 -6.42 4.96
C MET A 251 7.41 -6.75 5.58
N PHE A 252 7.24 -6.39 6.84
CA PHE A 252 6.07 -6.68 7.66
C PHE A 252 5.54 -5.39 8.29
N THR A 253 4.22 -5.24 8.36
CA THR A 253 3.59 -4.10 9.03
C THR A 253 2.32 -4.51 9.76
N ASN A 254 1.99 -3.82 10.84
CA ASN A 254 0.70 -3.88 11.50
C ASN A 254 0.09 -2.47 11.44
N MET A 255 -0.43 -2.13 10.24
CA MET A 255 -0.85 -0.77 9.89
C MET A 255 -1.94 -0.22 10.82
N TYR A 256 -2.89 -1.06 11.22
CA TYR A 256 -4.05 -0.64 12.00
C TYR A 256 -4.22 -1.48 13.26
N LYS A 257 -4.05 -0.87 14.43
CA LYS A 257 -4.19 -1.54 15.74
C LYS A 257 -5.64 -1.62 16.22
N SER A 258 -6.57 -0.88 15.60
CA SER A 258 -7.98 -0.87 15.97
C SER A 258 -8.90 -0.67 14.76
N MET A 259 -10.19 -1.02 14.91
CA MET A 259 -11.22 -0.78 13.90
C MET A 259 -11.35 0.72 13.58
N GLY A 260 -11.28 1.61 14.58
CA GLY A 260 -11.36 3.05 14.37
C GLY A 260 -10.26 3.58 13.45
N LEU A 261 -8.99 3.22 13.73
CA LEU A 261 -7.84 3.58 12.90
C LEU A 261 -7.95 3.01 11.48
N MET A 262 -8.53 1.82 11.34
CA MET A 262 -8.77 1.20 10.05
C MET A 262 -9.82 1.97 9.23
N VAL A 263 -10.93 2.37 9.86
CA VAL A 263 -11.96 3.21 9.24
C VAL A 263 -11.38 4.56 8.80
N GLU A 264 -10.60 5.22 9.66
CA GLU A 264 -9.96 6.50 9.34
C GLU A 264 -8.98 6.38 8.16
N GLY A 265 -8.13 5.34 8.15
CA GLY A 265 -7.14 5.12 7.10
C GLY A 265 -7.80 4.84 5.74
N TRP A 266 -8.80 3.98 5.69
CA TRP A 266 -9.56 3.70 4.48
C TRP A 266 -10.41 4.90 4.04
N ALA A 267 -11.02 5.63 4.99
CA ALA A 267 -11.78 6.84 4.68
C ALA A 267 -10.90 7.92 4.05
N LYS A 268 -9.66 8.09 4.51
CA LYS A 268 -8.67 9.00 3.91
C LYS A 268 -8.40 8.66 2.44
N TRP A 269 -8.25 7.36 2.15
CA TRP A 269 -8.00 6.90 0.80
C TRP A 269 -9.20 7.14 -0.12
N PHE A 270 -10.43 6.78 0.32
CA PHE A 270 -11.65 7.05 -0.43
C PHE A 270 -11.91 8.55 -0.61
N TYR A 271 -11.65 9.36 0.40
CA TYR A 271 -11.79 10.81 0.32
C TYR A 271 -10.95 11.40 -0.81
N SER A 272 -9.73 10.89 -0.98
CA SER A 272 -8.85 11.31 -2.07
C SER A 272 -9.38 10.91 -3.45
N ILE A 273 -10.03 9.75 -3.58
CA ILE A 273 -10.64 9.29 -4.83
C ILE A 273 -11.91 10.11 -5.16
N ILE A 274 -12.76 10.37 -4.16
CA ILE A 274 -13.99 11.17 -4.32
C ILE A 274 -13.66 12.55 -4.86
N ALA A 275 -12.62 13.19 -4.32
CA ALA A 275 -12.17 14.50 -4.77
C ALA A 275 -11.72 14.52 -6.24
N LEU A 276 -11.28 13.37 -6.79
CA LEU A 276 -10.92 13.23 -8.21
C LEU A 276 -12.13 12.94 -9.09
N SER A 277 -13.02 12.03 -8.71
CA SER A 277 -14.20 11.65 -9.49
C SER A 277 -15.24 10.88 -8.65
N PRO A 278 -16.32 11.54 -8.18
CA PRO A 278 -17.42 10.86 -7.47
C PRO A 278 -18.09 9.77 -8.32
N LEU A 279 -18.22 10.00 -9.63
CA LEU A 279 -18.83 9.04 -10.55
C LEU A 279 -17.99 7.76 -10.71
N ALA A 280 -16.65 7.91 -10.77
CA ALA A 280 -15.74 6.76 -10.82
C ALA A 280 -15.82 5.93 -9.54
N LEU A 281 -15.95 6.57 -8.38
CA LEU A 281 -16.14 5.89 -7.11
C LEU A 281 -17.47 5.11 -7.09
N PHE A 282 -18.58 5.73 -7.53
CA PHE A 282 -19.85 5.04 -7.64
C PHE A 282 -19.78 3.82 -8.56
N GLY A 283 -19.16 3.95 -9.74
CA GLY A 283 -18.93 2.84 -10.67
C GLY A 283 -18.11 1.71 -10.04
N LEU A 284 -17.05 2.05 -9.31
CA LEU A 284 -16.22 1.11 -8.57
C LEU A 284 -17.05 0.28 -7.57
N PHE A 285 -17.93 0.94 -6.80
CA PHE A 285 -18.79 0.25 -5.83
C PHE A 285 -19.88 -0.59 -6.47
N ALA A 286 -20.47 -0.10 -7.57
CA ALA A 286 -21.46 -0.87 -8.33
C ALA A 286 -20.84 -2.20 -8.84
N ILE A 287 -19.61 -2.13 -9.37
CA ILE A 287 -18.88 -3.33 -9.81
C ILE A 287 -18.54 -4.22 -8.60
N ALA A 288 -18.00 -3.65 -7.51
CA ALA A 288 -17.68 -4.42 -6.32
C ALA A 288 -18.90 -5.17 -5.76
N TYR A 289 -20.05 -4.51 -5.69
CA TYR A 289 -21.29 -5.12 -5.27
C TYR A 289 -21.73 -6.22 -6.23
N LEU A 290 -21.92 -5.89 -7.52
CA LEU A 290 -22.50 -6.81 -8.50
C LEU A 290 -21.63 -8.03 -8.78
N VAL A 291 -20.30 -7.84 -8.80
CA VAL A 291 -19.36 -8.90 -9.21
C VAL A 291 -18.88 -9.72 -8.01
N PHE A 292 -18.65 -9.09 -6.85
CA PHE A 292 -17.98 -9.76 -5.73
C PHE A 292 -18.86 -9.97 -4.50
N LEU A 293 -20.04 -9.33 -4.39
CA LEU A 293 -20.95 -9.53 -3.26
C LEU A 293 -22.27 -10.16 -3.66
N ALA A 294 -22.93 -9.66 -4.70
CA ALA A 294 -24.25 -10.13 -5.11
C ALA A 294 -24.34 -11.64 -5.43
N PRO A 295 -23.29 -12.30 -5.98
CA PRO A 295 -23.32 -13.75 -6.22
C PRO A 295 -23.65 -14.58 -4.97
N PHE A 296 -23.17 -14.16 -3.79
CA PHE A 296 -23.48 -14.85 -2.54
C PHE A 296 -24.97 -14.74 -2.18
N PHE A 297 -25.56 -13.56 -2.34
CA PHE A 297 -26.99 -13.36 -2.11
C PHE A 297 -27.85 -14.08 -3.15
N TRP A 298 -27.44 -14.07 -4.43
CA TRP A 298 -28.16 -14.78 -5.49
C TRP A 298 -28.15 -16.29 -5.27
N LEU A 299 -27.02 -16.86 -4.82
CA LEU A 299 -26.95 -18.30 -4.55
C LEU A 299 -27.89 -18.67 -3.41
N VAL A 300 -27.89 -17.94 -2.30
CA VAL A 300 -28.78 -18.19 -1.17
C VAL A 300 -30.25 -18.03 -1.59
N ASN A 301 -30.59 -16.94 -2.29
CA ASN A 301 -31.95 -16.67 -2.76
C ASN A 301 -32.42 -17.76 -3.74
N GLY A 302 -31.60 -18.15 -4.72
CA GLY A 302 -31.93 -19.15 -5.71
C GLY A 302 -32.13 -20.56 -5.14
N LEU A 303 -31.40 -20.91 -4.08
CA LEU A 303 -31.53 -22.21 -3.41
C LEU A 303 -32.72 -22.27 -2.44
N MET A 304 -32.98 -21.17 -1.71
CA MET A 304 -33.89 -21.18 -0.57
C MET A 304 -35.28 -20.60 -0.88
N LEU A 305 -35.35 -19.55 -1.71
CA LEU A 305 -36.55 -18.74 -1.87
C LEU A 305 -37.21 -18.91 -3.25
N ASP A 306 -36.48 -18.72 -4.34
CA ASP A 306 -37.06 -18.56 -5.69
C ASP A 306 -37.04 -19.84 -6.54
N LYS A 307 -36.49 -20.94 -6.07
CA LYS A 307 -36.37 -22.22 -6.81
C LYS A 307 -35.94 -22.02 -8.27
N GLN A 308 -34.85 -21.31 -8.46
CA GLN A 308 -34.31 -20.99 -9.78
C GLN A 308 -33.95 -22.25 -10.59
N PRO A 309 -33.95 -22.20 -11.94
CA PRO A 309 -33.49 -23.30 -12.78
C PRO A 309 -32.09 -23.79 -12.40
N VAL A 310 -31.86 -25.09 -12.53
CA VAL A 310 -30.59 -25.74 -12.16
C VAL A 310 -29.40 -25.07 -12.86
N ASP A 311 -29.53 -24.76 -14.16
CA ASP A 311 -28.47 -24.09 -14.94
C ASP A 311 -28.11 -22.71 -14.37
N TRP A 312 -29.11 -21.95 -13.90
CA TRP A 312 -28.89 -20.67 -13.25
C TRP A 312 -28.11 -20.83 -11.94
N ILE A 313 -28.50 -21.83 -11.11
CA ILE A 313 -27.81 -22.14 -9.85
C ILE A 313 -26.36 -22.55 -10.11
N ILE A 314 -26.11 -23.37 -11.12
CA ILE A 314 -24.74 -23.79 -11.49
C ILE A 314 -23.86 -22.59 -11.86
N ILE A 315 -24.37 -21.64 -12.65
CA ILE A 315 -23.60 -20.46 -13.04
C ILE A 315 -23.30 -19.57 -11.82
N VAL A 316 -24.27 -19.33 -10.94
CA VAL A 316 -24.08 -18.53 -9.74
C VAL A 316 -23.13 -19.24 -8.75
N LEU A 317 -23.23 -20.57 -8.62
CA LEU A 317 -22.28 -21.34 -7.82
C LEU A 317 -20.85 -21.22 -8.38
N ALA A 318 -20.69 -21.28 -9.71
CA ALA A 318 -19.40 -21.07 -10.36
C ALA A 318 -18.82 -19.66 -10.06
N GLN A 319 -19.67 -18.61 -10.02
CA GLN A 319 -19.25 -17.27 -9.62
C GLN A 319 -18.71 -17.27 -8.18
N VAL A 320 -19.47 -17.82 -7.23
CA VAL A 320 -19.08 -17.89 -5.81
C VAL A 320 -17.79 -18.68 -5.64
N LEU A 321 -17.67 -19.85 -6.28
CA LEU A 321 -16.45 -20.67 -6.24
C LEU A 321 -15.26 -19.92 -6.82
N THR A 322 -15.42 -19.18 -7.93
CA THR A 322 -14.35 -18.37 -8.51
C THR A 322 -13.86 -17.32 -7.51
N ILE A 323 -14.75 -16.61 -6.83
CA ILE A 323 -14.39 -15.62 -5.80
C ILE A 323 -13.63 -16.27 -4.64
N ILE A 324 -14.14 -17.41 -4.15
CA ILE A 324 -13.50 -18.15 -3.05
C ILE A 324 -12.08 -18.60 -3.44
N VAL A 325 -11.94 -19.19 -4.63
CA VAL A 325 -10.62 -19.64 -5.14
C VAL A 325 -9.66 -18.46 -5.24
N MET A 326 -10.08 -17.34 -5.83
CA MET A 326 -9.26 -16.13 -5.92
C MET A 326 -8.81 -15.67 -4.52
N ARG A 327 -9.72 -15.68 -3.53
CA ARG A 327 -9.41 -15.31 -2.15
C ARG A 327 -8.41 -16.27 -1.50
N CYS A 328 -8.66 -17.57 -1.60
CA CYS A 328 -7.75 -18.61 -1.07
C CYS A 328 -6.32 -18.45 -1.64
N VAL A 329 -6.21 -18.21 -2.95
CA VAL A 329 -4.92 -18.04 -3.61
C VAL A 329 -4.20 -16.80 -3.09
N VAL A 330 -4.89 -15.66 -2.94
CA VAL A 330 -4.32 -14.44 -2.39
C VAL A 330 -3.88 -14.65 -0.94
N ASP A 331 -4.76 -15.23 -0.10
CA ASP A 331 -4.46 -15.48 1.31
C ASP A 331 -3.26 -16.42 1.48
N TYR A 332 -3.13 -17.44 0.63
CA TYR A 332 -1.97 -18.32 0.60
C TYR A 332 -0.69 -17.57 0.20
N CYS A 333 -0.72 -16.81 -0.90
CA CYS A 333 0.47 -16.09 -1.40
C CYS A 333 0.99 -15.04 -0.41
N PHE A 334 0.09 -14.32 0.28
CA PHE A 334 0.43 -13.27 1.24
C PHE A 334 0.39 -13.73 2.70
N GLN A 335 0.30 -15.04 2.91
CA GLN A 335 0.28 -15.67 4.24
C GLN A 335 -0.77 -15.08 5.16
N GLY A 336 -1.96 -14.83 4.61
CA GLY A 336 -3.15 -14.40 5.36
C GLY A 336 -3.75 -15.54 6.20
N PRO A 337 -4.71 -15.25 7.07
CA PRO A 337 -5.42 -16.27 7.84
C PRO A 337 -6.16 -17.24 6.91
N LEU A 338 -5.99 -18.56 7.12
CA LEU A 338 -6.50 -19.61 6.22
C LEU A 338 -8.02 -19.60 5.98
N PHE A 339 -8.80 -19.00 6.89
CA PHE A 339 -10.26 -18.93 6.80
C PHE A 339 -10.78 -17.53 6.43
N SER A 340 -9.88 -16.58 6.13
CA SER A 340 -10.29 -15.19 5.83
C SER A 340 -11.14 -15.09 4.55
N PHE A 341 -11.03 -16.07 3.65
CA PHE A 341 -11.86 -16.12 2.45
C PHE A 341 -13.36 -16.27 2.75
N LEU A 342 -13.73 -16.92 3.86
CA LEU A 342 -15.13 -17.02 4.31
C LEU A 342 -15.69 -15.66 4.74
N LEU A 343 -14.83 -14.75 5.14
CA LEU A 343 -15.17 -13.40 5.59
C LEU A 343 -15.24 -12.40 4.41
N HIS A 344 -15.09 -12.87 3.17
CA HIS A 344 -15.08 -12.02 1.97
C HIS A 344 -16.30 -11.08 1.86
N PRO A 345 -17.56 -11.53 2.07
CA PRO A 345 -18.71 -10.62 2.03
C PRO A 345 -18.61 -9.49 3.06
N LEU A 346 -18.10 -9.78 4.27
CA LEU A 346 -17.92 -8.77 5.32
C LEU A 346 -16.86 -7.74 4.93
N GLY A 347 -15.80 -8.14 4.24
CA GLY A 347 -14.78 -7.24 3.71
C GLY A 347 -15.37 -6.22 2.73
N ILE A 348 -16.25 -6.67 1.81
CA ILE A 348 -16.92 -5.77 0.86
C ILE A 348 -17.89 -4.83 1.57
N ILE A 349 -18.70 -5.36 2.50
CA ILE A 349 -19.64 -4.54 3.28
C ILE A 349 -18.86 -3.46 4.04
N PHE A 350 -17.74 -3.82 4.69
CA PHE A 350 -16.88 -2.84 5.35
C PHE A 350 -16.45 -1.72 4.40
N LEU A 351 -15.94 -2.06 3.21
CA LEU A 351 -15.51 -1.05 2.23
C LEU A 351 -16.64 -0.13 1.80
N ILE A 352 -17.83 -0.69 1.51
CA ILE A 352 -19.01 0.10 1.13
C ILE A 352 -19.38 1.07 2.25
N CYS A 353 -19.43 0.59 3.50
CA CYS A 353 -19.73 1.42 4.67
C CYS A 353 -18.72 2.56 4.85
N VAL A 354 -17.41 2.26 4.76
CA VAL A 354 -16.37 3.29 4.92
C VAL A 354 -16.38 4.30 3.76
N ALA A 355 -16.69 3.86 2.56
CA ALA A 355 -16.81 4.77 1.44
C ALA A 355 -18.03 5.68 1.53
N LEU A 356 -19.18 5.15 1.97
CA LEU A 356 -20.36 5.98 2.26
C LEU A 356 -20.05 6.99 3.36
N TYR A 357 -19.38 6.56 4.43
CA TYR A 357 -18.91 7.46 5.49
C TYR A 357 -18.00 8.57 4.95
N SER A 358 -17.01 8.21 4.12
CA SER A 358 -16.09 9.16 3.50
C SER A 358 -16.82 10.14 2.55
N THR A 359 -17.79 9.63 1.77
CA THR A 359 -18.64 10.46 0.88
C THR A 359 -19.48 11.45 1.66
N ALA A 360 -20.11 11.01 2.75
CA ALA A 360 -20.90 11.89 3.61
C ALA A 360 -20.04 13.02 4.21
N ARG A 361 -18.84 12.69 4.71
CA ARG A 361 -17.90 13.70 5.24
C ARG A 361 -17.45 14.69 4.16
N HIS A 362 -17.19 14.21 2.94
CA HIS A 362 -16.84 15.08 1.82
C HIS A 362 -18.00 16.03 1.45
N ALA A 363 -19.22 15.51 1.35
CA ALA A 363 -20.41 16.30 1.04
C ALA A 363 -20.71 17.36 2.11
N MET A 364 -20.44 17.07 3.39
CA MET A 364 -20.58 18.01 4.51
C MET A 364 -19.42 19.02 4.62
N GLY A 365 -18.39 18.94 3.77
CA GLY A 365 -17.20 19.79 3.86
C GLY A 365 -16.32 19.52 5.08
N VAL A 366 -16.54 18.40 5.79
CA VAL A 366 -15.77 18.01 6.97
C VAL A 366 -14.58 17.18 6.53
N GLY A 367 -13.34 17.63 6.81
CA GLY A 367 -12.12 16.91 6.49
C GLY A 367 -11.99 15.57 7.21
N ILE A 368 -10.98 14.78 6.84
CA ILE A 368 -10.63 13.52 7.50
C ILE A 368 -9.46 13.76 8.46
N ALA A 369 -9.61 13.36 9.72
CA ALA A 369 -8.54 13.38 10.70
C ALA A 369 -7.60 12.19 10.51
N TRP A 370 -6.28 12.41 10.57
CA TRP A 370 -5.28 11.35 10.53
C TRP A 370 -4.03 11.73 11.32
N LYS A 371 -3.62 10.90 12.27
CA LYS A 371 -2.45 11.13 13.18
C LYS A 371 -2.43 12.57 13.76
N GLY A 372 -3.59 13.04 14.24
CA GLY A 372 -3.75 14.37 14.89
C GLY A 372 -3.73 15.56 13.93
N ARG A 373 -3.79 15.35 12.61
CA ARG A 373 -3.92 16.42 11.60
C ARG A 373 -5.23 16.26 10.84
N LEU A 374 -5.90 17.40 10.56
CA LEU A 374 -7.12 17.45 9.74
C LEU A 374 -6.71 17.68 8.26
N TYR A 375 -7.17 16.81 7.37
CA TYR A 375 -6.99 16.93 5.92
C TYR A 375 -8.30 17.40 5.29
N GLU A 376 -8.32 18.64 4.82
CA GLU A 376 -9.46 19.24 4.12
C GLU A 376 -9.37 18.97 2.61
N SER A 377 -10.50 19.15 1.89
CA SER A 377 -10.57 18.94 0.42
C SER A 377 -9.61 19.82 -0.38
N ARG A 378 -9.15 20.94 0.18
CA ARG A 378 -8.19 21.87 -0.46
C ARG A 378 -6.83 21.24 -0.76
N PHE A 379 -6.44 20.16 -0.08
CA PHE A 379 -5.15 19.48 -0.29
C PHE A 379 -5.14 18.53 -1.51
N ASN A 380 -6.28 18.33 -2.17
CA ASN A 380 -6.39 17.38 -3.30
C ASN A 380 -6.58 18.02 -4.67
N ILE A 381 -6.77 19.35 -4.76
CA ILE A 381 -7.19 19.97 -6.03
C ILE A 381 -6.13 20.97 -6.51
N LYS A 382 -5.41 20.59 -7.50
CA LYS A 382 -4.93 21.23 -8.74
C LYS A 382 -3.63 20.62 -9.23
#